data_23ce282c837cd3d6c520758340dedba7
#
_entry.id   23ce282c837cd3d6c520758340dedba7
#
_cell.length_a   1.000
_cell.length_b   1.000
_cell.length_c   1.000
_cell.angle_alpha   90.00
_cell.angle_beta   90.00
_cell.angle_gamma   90.00
#
_symmetry.space_group_name_H-M   'P 1'
#
loop_
_entity.id
_entity.type
_entity.pdbx_description
1 polymer ?
#
loop_
_entity_poly.entity_id
_entity_poly.type
_entity_poly.pdbx_seq_one_letter_code
_entity_poly.pdbx_strand_id
1 'polypeptide(L)'
;YEVVEEITGVRDLCMESHFEYGPRAGWPRIRALLKQYGVAATLNANGRAVALSPWLVQEAVADGHEVAAHGWRWERHAHMDEAQEREAIARAVAAITEAA
;
A
#
# COMPACT_ATOMS: atom_id res chain seq x y z
N TYR A 1 -4.06 -3.59 1.00
CA TYR A 1 -5.35 -3.11 0.49
C TYR A 1 -5.43 -3.31 -1.01
N GLU A 2 -5.60 -4.55 -1.42
CA GLU A 2 -5.67 -4.94 -2.81
C GLU A 2 -7.07 -5.36 -3.21
N VAL A 3 -7.38 -5.28 -4.46
CA VAL A 3 -8.68 -5.70 -5.01
C VAL A 3 -8.49 -6.85 -5.98
N VAL A 4 -9.43 -7.77 -5.97
CA VAL A 4 -9.36 -9.01 -6.74
C VAL A 4 -9.92 -8.83 -8.16
N GLU A 5 -10.54 -7.70 -8.45
CA GLU A 5 -11.14 -7.38 -9.76
C GLU A 5 -10.16 -7.50 -10.93
N GLU A 6 -8.87 -7.34 -10.65
CA GLU A 6 -7.80 -7.46 -11.63
C GLU A 6 -7.68 -8.88 -12.20
N ILE A 7 -7.99 -9.89 -11.39
CA ILE A 7 -7.93 -11.30 -11.79
C ILE A 7 -9.20 -11.71 -12.53
N THR A 8 -10.35 -11.24 -12.06
CA THR A 8 -11.67 -11.67 -12.53
C THR A 8 -12.36 -10.66 -13.44
N GLY A 9 -11.90 -9.41 -13.45
CA GLY A 9 -12.58 -8.29 -14.09
C GLY A 9 -13.89 -7.86 -13.40
N VAL A 10 -14.20 -8.49 -12.27
CA VAL A 10 -15.43 -8.21 -11.48
C VAL A 10 -15.03 -7.82 -10.08
N ARG A 11 -15.64 -6.75 -9.56
CA ARG A 11 -15.41 -6.26 -8.22
C ARG A 11 -15.98 -7.24 -7.18
N ASP A 12 -15.15 -7.67 -6.25
CA ASP A 12 -15.53 -8.55 -5.14
C ASP A 12 -15.61 -7.76 -3.84
N LEU A 13 -16.82 -7.34 -3.48
CA LEU A 13 -17.05 -6.54 -2.27
C LEU A 13 -16.75 -7.30 -0.97
N CYS A 14 -16.91 -8.62 -0.98
CA CYS A 14 -16.59 -9.45 0.17
C CYS A 14 -15.08 -9.44 0.43
N MET A 15 -14.27 -9.71 -0.58
CA MET A 15 -12.81 -9.68 -0.45
C MET A 15 -12.29 -8.27 -0.13
N GLU A 16 -12.88 -7.23 -0.73
CA GLU A 16 -12.51 -5.85 -0.39
C GLU A 16 -12.72 -5.55 1.09
N SER A 17 -13.83 -6.03 1.68
CA SER A 17 -14.10 -5.83 3.11
C SER A 17 -13.09 -6.56 4.00
N HIS A 18 -12.58 -7.72 3.58
CA HIS A 18 -11.51 -8.43 4.28
C HIS A 18 -10.21 -7.62 4.28
N PHE A 19 -9.86 -6.98 3.16
CA PHE A 19 -8.65 -6.17 3.07
C PHE A 19 -8.72 -4.88 3.87
N GLU A 20 -9.91 -4.41 4.23
CA GLU A 20 -10.06 -3.26 5.13
C GLU A 20 -9.56 -3.52 6.55
N TYR A 21 -9.48 -4.77 6.97
CA TYR A 21 -8.92 -5.12 8.29
C TYR A 21 -7.49 -4.61 8.46
N GLY A 22 -6.67 -4.68 7.43
CA GLY A 22 -5.27 -4.23 7.47
C GLY A 22 -5.14 -2.79 7.97
N PRO A 23 -5.71 -1.80 7.27
CA PRO A 23 -5.63 -0.41 7.73
C PRO A 23 -6.45 -0.14 9.00
N ARG A 24 -7.61 -0.78 9.19
CA ARG A 24 -8.50 -0.47 10.31
C ARG A 24 -8.06 -1.05 11.65
N ALA A 25 -7.53 -2.25 11.67
CA ALA A 25 -7.18 -2.96 12.90
C ALA A 25 -5.75 -3.51 12.89
N GLY A 26 -5.27 -4.05 11.76
CA GLY A 26 -3.95 -4.66 11.65
C GLY A 26 -2.83 -3.65 11.86
N TRP A 27 -2.87 -2.54 11.14
CA TRP A 27 -1.85 -1.49 11.26
C TRP A 27 -1.74 -0.90 12.67
N PRO A 28 -2.82 -0.45 13.32
CA PRO A 28 -2.72 0.06 14.69
C PRO A 28 -2.09 -0.92 15.67
N ARG A 29 -2.37 -2.21 15.52
CA ARG A 29 -1.79 -3.26 16.38
C ARG A 29 -0.30 -3.44 16.12
N ILE A 30 0.11 -3.53 14.86
CA ILE A 30 1.52 -3.67 14.49
C ILE A 30 2.29 -2.41 14.89
N ARG A 31 1.74 -1.24 14.62
CA ARG A 31 2.33 0.05 15.01
C ARG A 31 2.61 0.12 16.52
N ALA A 32 1.63 -0.28 17.34
CA ALA A 32 1.79 -0.32 18.78
C ALA A 32 2.93 -1.25 19.23
N LEU A 33 3.05 -2.42 18.61
CA LEU A 33 4.14 -3.36 18.91
C LEU A 33 5.51 -2.81 18.50
N LEU A 34 5.62 -2.22 17.30
CA LEU A 34 6.85 -1.60 16.82
C LEU A 34 7.32 -0.50 17.78
N LYS A 35 6.40 0.33 18.25
CA LYS A 35 6.69 1.36 19.26
C LYS A 35 7.12 0.76 20.60
N GLN A 36 6.39 -0.24 21.07
CA GLN A 36 6.68 -0.90 22.36
C GLN A 36 8.10 -1.47 22.41
N TYR A 37 8.55 -2.07 21.30
CA TYR A 37 9.86 -2.70 21.22
C TYR A 37 10.94 -1.82 20.59
N GLY A 38 10.62 -0.59 20.22
CA GLY A 38 11.59 0.34 19.62
C GLY A 38 12.16 -0.15 18.28
N VAL A 39 11.34 -0.84 17.47
CA VAL A 39 11.78 -1.43 16.21
C VAL A 39 11.40 -0.52 15.04
N ALA A 40 12.39 -0.15 14.22
CA ALA A 40 12.17 0.48 12.93
C ALA A 40 11.84 -0.59 11.87
N ALA A 41 10.95 -0.26 10.96
CA ALA A 41 10.51 -1.15 9.87
C ALA A 41 10.47 -0.42 8.54
N THR A 42 10.46 -1.19 7.45
CA THR A 42 10.17 -0.68 6.11
C THR A 42 8.77 -1.12 5.71
N LEU A 43 7.90 -0.17 5.40
CA LEU A 43 6.56 -0.40 4.90
C LEU A 43 6.57 -0.47 3.38
N ASN A 44 6.45 -1.65 2.80
CA ASN A 44 6.29 -1.82 1.36
C ASN A 44 4.84 -1.52 0.97
N ALA A 45 4.62 -0.40 0.28
CA ALA A 45 3.29 0.12 0.01
C ALA A 45 2.97 0.18 -1.48
N ASN A 46 1.81 -0.37 -1.85
CA ASN A 46 1.24 -0.14 -3.18
C ASN A 46 0.66 1.27 -3.25
N GLY A 47 0.92 1.97 -4.34
CA GLY A 47 0.48 3.35 -4.50
C GLY A 47 -1.04 3.53 -4.37
N ARG A 48 -1.82 2.58 -4.88
CA ARG A 48 -3.29 2.59 -4.74
C ARG A 48 -3.73 2.47 -3.27
N ALA A 49 -3.07 1.61 -2.49
CA ALA A 49 -3.36 1.46 -1.07
C ALA A 49 -3.07 2.76 -0.31
N VAL A 50 -1.97 3.42 -0.66
CA VAL A 50 -1.62 4.74 -0.11
C VAL A 50 -2.66 5.79 -0.49
N ALA A 51 -3.08 5.84 -1.74
CA ALA A 51 -4.11 6.79 -2.20
C ALA A 51 -5.45 6.62 -1.47
N LEU A 52 -5.80 5.38 -1.09
CA LEU A 52 -7.00 5.07 -0.33
C LEU A 52 -6.86 5.34 1.18
N SER A 53 -5.64 5.23 1.71
CA SER A 53 -5.38 5.39 3.14
C SER A 53 -4.05 6.13 3.38
N PRO A 54 -3.95 7.41 2.98
CA PRO A 54 -2.69 8.17 3.05
C PRO A 54 -2.16 8.32 4.48
N TRP A 55 -3.04 8.33 5.46
CA TRP A 55 -2.72 8.44 6.87
C TRP A 55 -1.79 7.30 7.36
N LEU A 56 -1.82 6.12 6.74
CA LEU A 56 -0.91 5.01 7.06
C LEU A 56 0.55 5.39 6.83
N VAL A 57 0.84 5.99 5.68
CA VAL A 57 2.18 6.45 5.33
C VAL A 57 2.61 7.60 6.24
N GLN A 58 1.70 8.54 6.51
CA GLN A 58 1.96 9.66 7.42
C GLN A 58 2.34 9.17 8.82
N GLU A 59 1.59 8.21 9.35
CA GLU A 59 1.90 7.61 10.65
C GLU A 59 3.21 6.83 10.64
N ALA A 60 3.49 6.06 9.59
CA ALA A 60 4.73 5.31 9.46
C ALA A 60 5.95 6.24 9.46
N VAL A 61 5.91 7.31 8.67
CA VAL A 61 6.98 8.30 8.60
C VAL A 61 7.13 9.04 9.93
N ALA A 62 6.03 9.45 10.56
CA ALA A 62 6.04 10.12 11.86
C ALA A 62 6.66 9.25 12.97
N ASP A 63 6.50 7.94 12.86
CA ASP A 63 7.09 6.98 13.81
C ASP A 63 8.53 6.57 13.44
N GLY A 64 9.11 7.16 12.40
CA GLY A 64 10.50 6.89 11.98
C GLY A 64 10.68 5.63 11.15
N HIS A 65 9.61 5.12 10.55
CA HIS A 65 9.67 4.00 9.61
C HIS A 65 9.98 4.47 8.20
N GLU A 66 10.57 3.58 7.41
CA GLU A 66 10.78 3.79 5.99
C GLU A 66 9.55 3.36 5.18
N VAL A 67 9.29 4.03 4.06
CA VAL A 67 8.24 3.62 3.10
C VAL A 67 8.88 3.36 1.75
N ALA A 68 8.68 2.16 1.23
CA ALA A 68 9.14 1.72 -0.08
C ALA A 68 7.96 1.49 -1.03
N ALA A 69 8.13 1.85 -2.29
CA ALA A 69 7.11 1.64 -3.32
C ALA A 69 7.07 0.16 -3.75
N HIS A 70 5.87 -0.39 -3.84
CA HIS A 70 5.60 -1.75 -4.29
C HIS A 70 4.67 -1.78 -5.51
N GLY A 71 4.91 -0.90 -6.48
CA GLY A 71 4.06 -0.72 -7.65
C GLY A 71 2.77 0.04 -7.32
N TRP A 72 1.94 0.25 -8.36
CA TRP A 72 0.65 0.92 -8.19
C TRP A 72 -0.38 0.01 -7.53
N ARG A 73 -0.51 -1.21 -8.08
CA ARG A 73 -1.39 -2.28 -7.59
C ARG A 73 -0.59 -3.56 -7.52
N TRP A 74 -1.20 -4.62 -7.02
CA TRP A 74 -0.62 -5.95 -7.06
C TRP A 74 -0.82 -6.59 -8.45
N GLU A 75 -0.05 -6.11 -9.41
CA GLU A 75 -0.13 -6.42 -10.84
C GLU A 75 1.11 -7.19 -11.29
N ARG A 76 0.93 -8.03 -12.31
CA ARG A 76 2.04 -8.72 -12.95
C ARG A 76 2.67 -7.82 -14.01
N HIS A 77 3.79 -7.18 -13.68
CA HIS A 77 4.52 -6.30 -14.60
C HIS A 77 5.00 -7.01 -15.87
N ALA A 78 5.21 -8.34 -15.82
CA ALA A 78 5.56 -9.14 -16.97
C ALA A 78 4.50 -9.10 -18.11
N HIS A 79 3.26 -8.72 -17.82
CA HIS A 79 2.18 -8.57 -18.81
C HIS A 79 2.01 -7.12 -19.31
N MET A 80 2.81 -6.20 -18.80
CA MET A 80 2.79 -4.79 -19.18
C MET A 80 3.81 -4.52 -20.28
N ASP A 81 3.50 -3.57 -21.16
CA ASP A 81 4.52 -2.94 -21.98
C ASP A 81 5.35 -1.93 -21.15
N GLU A 82 6.46 -1.46 -21.70
CA GLU A 82 7.34 -0.53 -21.00
C GLU A 82 6.63 0.76 -20.57
N ALA A 83 5.73 1.29 -21.40
CA ALA A 83 5.02 2.52 -21.09
C ALA A 83 4.05 2.32 -19.92
N GLN A 84 3.34 1.20 -19.88
CA GLN A 84 2.43 0.84 -18.79
C GLN A 84 3.17 0.62 -17.49
N GLU A 85 4.31 -0.08 -17.52
CA GLU A 85 5.14 -0.31 -16.34
C GLU A 85 5.70 0.99 -15.79
N ARG A 86 6.23 1.85 -16.65
CA ARG A 86 6.75 3.17 -16.28
C ARG A 86 5.67 4.03 -15.63
N GLU A 87 4.48 4.06 -16.20
CA GLU A 87 3.33 4.78 -15.65
C GLU A 87 2.93 4.25 -14.28
N ALA A 88 2.84 2.93 -14.11
CA ALA A 88 2.49 2.31 -12.82
C ALA A 88 3.49 2.66 -11.72
N ILE A 89 4.78 2.61 -12.03
CA ILE A 89 5.84 2.99 -11.09
C ILE A 89 5.77 4.48 -10.75
N ALA A 90 5.67 5.35 -11.74
CA ALA A 90 5.60 6.79 -11.55
C ALA A 90 4.39 7.19 -10.69
N ARG A 91 3.24 6.58 -10.96
CA ARG A 91 2.00 6.81 -10.20
C ARG A 91 2.13 6.37 -8.74
N ALA A 92 2.77 5.23 -8.50
CA ALA A 92 3.01 4.75 -7.14
C ALA A 92 3.92 5.69 -6.35
N VAL A 93 5.03 6.11 -6.97
CA VAL A 93 5.97 7.05 -6.35
C VAL A 93 5.29 8.38 -6.04
N ALA A 94 4.50 8.91 -6.99
CA ALA A 94 3.76 10.16 -6.79
C ALA A 94 2.80 10.07 -5.59
N ALA A 95 2.00 9.00 -5.50
CA ALA A 95 1.05 8.81 -4.41
C ALA A 95 1.75 8.71 -3.04
N ILE A 96 2.87 8.00 -2.96
CA ILE A 96 3.63 7.86 -1.73
C ILE A 96 4.28 9.21 -1.34
N THR A 97 4.87 9.90 -2.30
CA THR A 97 5.51 11.20 -2.06
C THR A 97 4.51 12.26 -1.60
N GLU A 98 3.32 12.28 -2.20
CA GLU A 98 2.26 13.21 -1.82
C GLU A 98 1.72 12.91 -0.41
N ALA A 99 1.58 11.64 -0.05
CA ALA A 99 1.09 11.23 1.27
C ALA A 99 2.12 11.45 2.38
N ALA A 100 3.39 11.21 2.08
CA ALA A 100 4.48 11.41 3.04
C ALA A 100 4.80 12.89 3.23
#